data_d40eb6354ff96d4061e385ef7d3f56ff
#
_entry.id   d40eb6354ff96d4061e385ef7d3f56ff
#
_cell.length_a   1.000
_cell.length_b   1.000
_cell.length_c   1.000
_cell.angle_alpha   90.00
_cell.angle_beta   90.00
_cell.angle_gamma   90.00
#
_symmetry.space_group_name_H-M   'P 1'
#
loop_
_entity.id
_entity.type
_entity.pdbx_description
1 polymer ?
#
loop_
_entity_poly.entity_id
_entity_poly.type
_entity_poly.pdbx_seq_one_letter_code
_entity_poly.pdbx_strand_id
1 'polypeptide(L)'
;MTQLNESPIITVERRKAVTIIIAAVIMSLAIGGGLMKVGSGFASRSSDGITVTGSAKTTATADNAVWVLNVSLSSPTVATAVKKVDADVAALSQYLTEGGIAVEGLTLGAVATFANEEYSNGNATGRILSYRATREVTVRSKDVQLVSKLSQGIGSLLATGINANNYGPQYYISNLPELRPQLMA
;
A
#
# COMPACT_ATOMS: atom_id res chain seq x y z
N MET A 1 39.83 -9.96 96.88
CA MET A 1 38.67 -10.04 95.93
C MET A 1 38.62 -8.74 95.20
N THR A 2 39.15 -8.67 93.99
CA THR A 2 39.24 -7.44 93.20
C THR A 2 38.13 -7.46 92.17
N GLN A 3 37.10 -6.67 92.36
CA GLN A 3 36.09 -6.45 91.38
C GLN A 3 36.63 -5.56 90.25
N LEU A 4 36.76 -6.17 89.06
CA LEU A 4 37.11 -5.39 87.89
C LEU A 4 35.87 -4.66 87.42
N ASN A 5 35.88 -3.36 87.64
CA ASN A 5 34.81 -2.43 87.14
C ASN A 5 35.01 -2.24 85.64
N GLU A 6 34.21 -2.97 84.82
CA GLU A 6 34.22 -2.77 83.36
C GLU A 6 33.65 -1.38 83.07
N SER A 7 34.40 -0.50 82.50
CA SER A 7 34.07 0.87 82.22
C SER A 7 32.88 0.92 81.17
N PRO A 8 31.90 1.79 81.40
CA PRO A 8 30.68 1.90 80.50
C PRO A 8 31.03 2.32 79.07
N ILE A 9 32.22 2.75 78.81
CA ILE A 9 32.72 3.17 77.50
C ILE A 9 32.81 1.99 76.53
N ILE A 10 33.23 0.80 76.98
CA ILE A 10 33.39 -0.39 76.13
C ILE A 10 32.02 -0.94 75.62
N THR A 11 30.99 -0.79 76.41
CA THR A 11 29.61 -1.26 76.01
C THR A 11 28.94 -0.35 74.98
N VAL A 12 29.24 0.94 75.03
CA VAL A 12 28.71 1.92 74.04
C VAL A 12 29.38 1.77 72.70
N GLU A 13 30.70 1.54 72.67
CA GLU A 13 31.45 1.29 71.44
C GLU A 13 31.02 -0.02 70.76
N ARG A 14 30.86 -1.08 71.52
CA ARG A 14 30.31 -2.38 70.98
C ARG A 14 28.93 -2.22 70.38
N ARG A 15 28.05 -1.47 71.01
CA ARG A 15 26.69 -1.22 70.46
C ARG A 15 26.75 -0.44 69.15
N LYS A 16 27.59 0.57 69.05
CA LYS A 16 27.81 1.32 67.80
C LYS A 16 28.40 0.43 66.71
N ALA A 17 29.37 -0.40 67.00
CA ALA A 17 29.97 -1.32 66.08
C ALA A 17 28.92 -2.35 65.52
N VAL A 18 28.07 -2.91 66.39
CA VAL A 18 27.01 -3.84 65.99
C VAL A 18 25.99 -3.13 65.11
N THR A 19 25.61 -1.89 65.42
CA THR A 19 24.65 -1.13 64.60
C THR A 19 25.20 -0.85 63.20
N ILE A 20 26.48 -0.51 63.09
CA ILE A 20 27.14 -0.28 61.79
C ILE A 20 27.23 -1.56 60.95
N ILE A 21 27.53 -2.71 61.60
CA ILE A 21 27.54 -4.00 60.90
C ILE A 21 26.16 -4.39 60.38
N ILE A 22 25.11 -4.21 61.19
CA ILE A 22 23.76 -4.50 60.78
C ILE A 22 23.34 -3.59 59.60
N ALA A 23 23.65 -2.30 59.68
CA ALA A 23 23.36 -1.36 58.59
C ALA A 23 24.09 -1.73 57.29
N ALA A 24 25.38 -2.14 57.40
CA ALA A 24 26.17 -2.59 56.24
C ALA A 24 25.61 -3.87 55.61
N VAL A 25 25.13 -4.82 56.41
CA VAL A 25 24.48 -6.04 55.90
C VAL A 25 23.16 -5.74 55.19
N ILE A 26 22.33 -4.87 55.77
CA ILE A 26 21.05 -4.46 55.12
C ILE A 26 21.33 -3.75 53.78
N MET A 27 22.33 -2.88 53.76
CA MET A 27 22.71 -2.13 52.55
C MET A 27 23.24 -3.07 51.44
N SER A 28 24.10 -4.03 51.81
CA SER A 28 24.59 -5.03 50.82
C SER A 28 23.51 -5.95 50.29
N LEU A 29 22.51 -6.34 51.08
CA LEU A 29 21.35 -7.11 50.62
C LEU A 29 20.44 -6.27 49.68
N ALA A 30 20.26 -5.00 49.98
CA ALA A 30 19.47 -4.10 49.13
C ALA A 30 20.14 -3.84 47.78
N ILE A 31 21.45 -3.65 47.76
CA ILE A 31 22.23 -3.46 46.53
C ILE A 31 22.28 -4.76 45.73
N GLY A 32 22.52 -5.91 46.36
CA GLY A 32 22.57 -7.20 45.71
C GLY A 32 21.22 -7.61 45.10
N GLY A 33 20.11 -7.38 45.83
CA GLY A 33 18.74 -7.63 45.32
C GLY A 33 18.32 -6.68 44.20
N GLY A 34 18.81 -5.42 44.27
CA GLY A 34 18.56 -4.44 43.21
C GLY A 34 19.28 -4.79 41.88
N LEU A 35 20.56 -5.20 42.00
CA LEU A 35 21.35 -5.63 40.84
C LEU A 35 20.82 -6.92 40.17
N MET A 36 20.28 -7.86 40.94
CA MET A 36 19.62 -9.06 40.38
C MET A 36 18.37 -8.71 39.53
N LYS A 37 17.56 -7.74 39.96
CA LYS A 37 16.41 -7.29 39.19
C LYS A 37 16.78 -6.51 37.94
N VAL A 38 17.85 -5.73 37.99
CA VAL A 38 18.39 -5.03 36.80
C VAL A 38 18.95 -6.04 35.81
N GLY A 39 19.69 -7.05 36.28
CA GLY A 39 20.24 -8.12 35.42
C GLY A 39 19.19 -8.92 34.70
N SER A 40 18.06 -9.25 35.37
CA SER A 40 16.94 -9.95 34.73
C SER A 40 16.19 -9.07 33.72
N GLY A 41 16.13 -7.74 33.91
CA GLY A 41 15.58 -6.79 32.95
C GLY A 41 16.41 -6.66 31.67
N PHE A 42 17.72 -6.81 31.74
CA PHE A 42 18.58 -6.87 30.55
C PHE A 42 18.52 -8.22 29.84
N ALA A 43 18.40 -9.32 30.57
CA ALA A 43 18.26 -10.64 29.99
C ALA A 43 16.93 -10.84 29.22
N SER A 44 15.84 -10.19 29.66
CA SER A 44 14.57 -10.23 28.93
C SER A 44 14.57 -9.37 27.67
N ARG A 45 15.43 -8.35 27.56
CA ARG A 45 15.59 -7.56 26.33
C ARG A 45 16.41 -8.28 25.25
N SER A 46 17.24 -9.24 25.62
CA SER A 46 17.98 -10.04 24.63
C SER A 46 17.17 -11.18 24.02
N SER A 47 15.92 -11.40 24.48
CA SER A 47 14.97 -12.33 23.84
C SER A 47 14.12 -11.67 22.75
N ASP A 48 14.28 -10.37 22.52
CA ASP A 48 13.71 -9.74 21.32
C ASP A 48 14.46 -10.30 20.11
N GLY A 49 13.81 -11.25 19.45
CA GLY A 49 14.36 -11.88 18.25
C GLY A 49 14.69 -10.81 17.21
N ILE A 50 15.84 -10.94 16.57
CA ILE A 50 16.22 -10.10 15.44
C ILE A 50 15.22 -10.41 14.31
N THR A 51 14.31 -9.49 14.02
CA THR A 51 13.47 -9.60 12.85
C THR A 51 14.30 -9.28 11.61
N VAL A 52 14.68 -10.31 10.88
CA VAL A 52 15.35 -10.15 9.59
C VAL A 52 14.28 -10.05 8.51
N THR A 53 14.17 -8.90 7.88
CA THR A 53 13.32 -8.75 6.69
C THR A 53 14.17 -9.08 5.47
N GLY A 54 13.91 -10.22 4.86
CA GLY A 54 14.48 -10.61 3.58
C GLY A 54 13.56 -10.23 2.43
N SER A 55 14.11 -9.90 1.25
CA SER A 55 13.37 -9.80 0.00
C SER A 55 13.78 -10.94 -0.92
N ALA A 56 12.80 -11.69 -1.42
CA ALA A 56 13.03 -12.69 -2.46
C ALA A 56 12.35 -12.23 -3.75
N LYS A 57 12.97 -12.55 -4.90
CA LYS A 57 12.43 -12.26 -6.23
C LYS A 57 12.31 -13.57 -7.00
N THR A 58 11.17 -13.76 -7.64
CA THR A 58 10.96 -14.85 -8.59
C THR A 58 10.39 -14.30 -9.87
N THR A 59 10.61 -14.99 -10.99
CA THR A 59 10.04 -14.62 -12.28
C THR A 59 8.80 -15.47 -12.49
N ALA A 60 7.68 -14.82 -12.81
CA ALA A 60 6.45 -15.51 -13.13
C ALA A 60 5.81 -14.87 -14.37
N THR A 61 5.09 -15.67 -15.14
CA THR A 61 4.38 -15.22 -16.34
C THR A 61 2.97 -14.78 -15.93
N ALA A 62 2.54 -13.61 -16.36
CA ALA A 62 1.18 -13.14 -16.16
C ALA A 62 0.18 -14.03 -16.92
N ASP A 63 -0.94 -14.31 -16.29
CA ASP A 63 -2.03 -15.15 -16.82
C ASP A 63 -3.36 -14.38 -16.97
N ASN A 64 -3.36 -13.10 -16.63
CA ASN A 64 -4.51 -12.21 -16.76
C ASN A 64 -4.04 -10.81 -17.21
N ALA A 65 -4.82 -10.20 -18.08
CA ALA A 65 -4.66 -8.82 -18.50
C ALA A 65 -5.93 -8.02 -18.24
N VAL A 66 -5.76 -6.80 -17.74
CA VAL A 66 -6.82 -5.81 -17.60
C VAL A 66 -6.37 -4.56 -18.33
N TRP A 67 -7.19 -4.08 -19.23
CA TRP A 67 -6.90 -2.89 -20.01
C TRP A 67 -8.07 -1.92 -19.95
N VAL A 68 -7.81 -0.71 -19.43
CA VAL A 68 -8.82 0.32 -19.26
C VAL A 68 -8.58 1.41 -20.29
N LEU A 69 -9.62 1.68 -21.05
CA LEU A 69 -9.67 2.70 -22.10
C LEU A 69 -10.75 3.71 -21.73
N ASN A 70 -10.41 5.00 -21.73
CA ASN A 70 -11.36 6.06 -21.43
C ASN A 70 -11.61 6.89 -22.69
N VAL A 71 -12.80 6.73 -23.29
CA VAL A 71 -13.22 7.50 -24.44
C VAL A 71 -13.83 8.81 -23.97
N SER A 72 -13.35 9.94 -24.49
CA SER A 72 -13.88 11.25 -24.11
C SER A 72 -14.00 12.19 -25.31
N LEU A 73 -15.07 12.98 -25.31
CA LEU A 73 -15.32 13.95 -26.37
C LEU A 73 -16.07 15.16 -25.83
N SER A 74 -15.72 16.34 -26.35
CA SER A 74 -16.42 17.59 -26.04
C SER A 74 -17.28 18.05 -27.22
N SER A 75 -18.45 18.61 -26.92
CA SER A 75 -19.39 19.12 -27.91
C SER A 75 -20.18 20.31 -27.35
N PRO A 76 -20.75 21.20 -28.18
CA PRO A 76 -21.58 22.31 -27.71
C PRO A 76 -22.83 21.88 -26.91
N THR A 77 -23.34 20.66 -27.11
CA THR A 77 -24.49 20.14 -26.37
C THR A 77 -24.19 18.78 -25.75
N VAL A 78 -24.81 18.49 -24.60
CA VAL A 78 -24.72 17.19 -23.92
C VAL A 78 -25.14 16.04 -24.85
N ALA A 79 -26.27 16.20 -25.53
CA ALA A 79 -26.82 15.17 -26.40
C ALA A 79 -25.85 14.78 -27.54
N THR A 80 -25.17 15.77 -28.14
CA THR A 80 -24.19 15.52 -29.19
C THR A 80 -22.93 14.88 -28.63
N ALA A 81 -22.47 15.33 -27.46
CA ALA A 81 -21.28 14.76 -26.81
C ALA A 81 -21.53 13.27 -26.48
N VAL A 82 -22.65 12.94 -25.86
CA VAL A 82 -23.01 11.55 -25.50
C VAL A 82 -23.13 10.68 -26.76
N LYS A 83 -23.88 11.13 -27.81
CA LYS A 83 -24.02 10.38 -29.04
C LYS A 83 -22.70 10.05 -29.72
N LYS A 84 -21.77 11.00 -29.72
CA LYS A 84 -20.44 10.78 -30.32
C LYS A 84 -19.59 9.82 -29.49
N VAL A 85 -19.58 9.96 -28.14
CA VAL A 85 -18.87 9.03 -27.27
C VAL A 85 -19.41 7.60 -27.42
N ASP A 86 -20.72 7.43 -27.53
CA ASP A 86 -21.32 6.11 -27.75
C ASP A 86 -20.91 5.51 -29.11
N ALA A 87 -20.82 6.33 -30.16
CA ALA A 87 -20.34 5.88 -31.47
C ALA A 87 -18.87 5.47 -31.42
N ASP A 88 -18.01 6.25 -30.74
CA ASP A 88 -16.58 5.94 -30.58
C ASP A 88 -16.36 4.68 -29.74
N VAL A 89 -17.16 4.51 -28.68
CA VAL A 89 -17.14 3.28 -27.84
C VAL A 89 -17.60 2.06 -28.63
N ALA A 90 -18.60 2.19 -29.49
CA ALA A 90 -19.04 1.11 -30.36
C ALA A 90 -17.94 0.68 -31.35
N ALA A 91 -17.27 1.64 -31.99
CA ALA A 91 -16.16 1.37 -32.91
C ALA A 91 -14.97 0.73 -32.17
N LEU A 92 -14.65 1.21 -30.96
CA LEU A 92 -13.61 0.61 -30.11
C LEU A 92 -13.98 -0.83 -29.72
N SER A 93 -15.23 -1.07 -29.31
CA SER A 93 -15.70 -2.41 -28.94
C SER A 93 -15.65 -3.36 -30.13
N GLN A 94 -16.01 -2.88 -31.32
CA GLN A 94 -15.91 -3.65 -32.56
C GLN A 94 -14.45 -4.02 -32.86
N TYR A 95 -13.50 -3.09 -32.80
CA TYR A 95 -12.07 -3.36 -32.96
C TYR A 95 -11.57 -4.44 -32.00
N LEU A 96 -11.98 -4.39 -30.74
CA LEU A 96 -11.57 -5.36 -29.71
C LEU A 96 -12.16 -6.75 -29.99
N THR A 97 -13.43 -6.83 -30.37
CA THR A 97 -14.10 -8.11 -30.65
C THR A 97 -13.61 -8.74 -31.96
N GLU A 98 -13.42 -7.96 -33.02
CA GLU A 98 -12.81 -8.42 -34.28
C GLU A 98 -11.36 -8.87 -34.05
N GLY A 99 -10.67 -8.23 -33.11
CA GLY A 99 -9.35 -8.63 -32.66
C GLY A 99 -9.28 -9.92 -31.85
N GLY A 100 -10.45 -10.48 -31.44
CA GLY A 100 -10.55 -11.77 -30.74
C GLY A 100 -10.86 -11.67 -29.25
N ILE A 101 -11.14 -10.47 -28.71
CA ILE A 101 -11.61 -10.33 -27.32
C ILE A 101 -13.06 -10.80 -27.24
N ALA A 102 -13.35 -11.74 -26.33
CA ALA A 102 -14.73 -12.19 -26.08
C ALA A 102 -15.59 -11.05 -25.55
N VAL A 103 -16.86 -10.99 -25.95
CA VAL A 103 -17.79 -9.94 -25.52
C VAL A 103 -17.94 -9.90 -24.00
N GLU A 104 -17.91 -11.06 -23.34
CA GLU A 104 -17.96 -11.20 -21.88
C GLU A 104 -16.72 -10.60 -21.18
N GLY A 105 -15.64 -10.44 -21.91
CA GLY A 105 -14.41 -9.79 -21.44
C GLY A 105 -14.47 -8.26 -21.52
N LEU A 106 -15.52 -7.69 -22.14
CA LEU A 106 -15.72 -6.26 -22.27
C LEU A 106 -16.74 -5.76 -21.24
N THR A 107 -16.37 -4.75 -20.49
CA THR A 107 -17.27 -4.06 -19.57
C THR A 107 -17.34 -2.60 -19.96
N LEU A 108 -18.54 -2.11 -20.25
CA LEU A 108 -18.80 -0.72 -20.57
C LEU A 108 -19.29 0.02 -19.32
N GLY A 109 -18.57 1.06 -18.94
CA GLY A 109 -18.97 1.95 -17.85
C GLY A 109 -20.18 2.81 -18.20
N ALA A 110 -20.71 3.51 -17.20
CA ALA A 110 -21.74 4.53 -17.41
C ALA A 110 -21.14 5.75 -18.15
N VAL A 111 -21.99 6.46 -18.90
CA VAL A 111 -21.59 7.74 -19.49
C VAL A 111 -21.63 8.82 -18.41
N ALA A 112 -20.52 9.52 -18.21
CA ALA A 112 -20.43 10.71 -17.36
C ALA A 112 -20.35 11.97 -18.24
N THR A 113 -21.01 13.04 -17.81
CA THR A 113 -21.01 14.32 -18.54
C THR A 113 -20.58 15.46 -17.61
N PHE A 114 -19.78 16.36 -18.14
CA PHE A 114 -19.25 17.54 -17.41
C PHE A 114 -19.43 18.77 -18.26
N ALA A 115 -19.86 19.88 -17.64
CA ALA A 115 -19.87 21.18 -18.27
C ALA A 115 -18.44 21.80 -18.20
N ASN A 116 -17.95 22.31 -19.31
CA ASN A 116 -16.74 23.14 -19.35
C ASN A 116 -17.16 24.61 -19.29
N GLU A 117 -16.99 25.21 -18.13
CA GLU A 117 -17.31 26.61 -17.89
C GLU A 117 -16.18 27.55 -18.34
N GLU A 118 -16.55 28.75 -18.71
CA GLU A 118 -15.58 29.82 -18.98
C GLU A 118 -15.09 30.43 -17.66
N TYR A 119 -13.79 30.64 -17.59
CA TYR A 119 -13.16 31.32 -16.46
C TYR A 119 -12.52 32.64 -16.94
N SER A 120 -12.69 33.72 -16.17
CA SER A 120 -12.05 34.98 -16.37
C SER A 120 -11.41 35.41 -15.05
N ASN A 121 -10.11 35.73 -15.09
CA ASN A 121 -9.33 36.10 -13.89
C ASN A 121 -9.48 35.14 -12.70
N GLY A 122 -9.59 33.85 -13.00
CA GLY A 122 -9.75 32.78 -11.97
C GLY A 122 -11.17 32.57 -11.44
N ASN A 123 -12.16 33.35 -11.92
CA ASN A 123 -13.55 33.22 -11.51
C ASN A 123 -14.39 32.64 -12.65
N ALA A 124 -15.33 31.75 -12.32
CA ALA A 124 -16.30 31.26 -13.28
C ALA A 124 -17.23 32.39 -13.73
N THR A 125 -17.41 32.54 -15.04
CA THR A 125 -18.30 33.56 -15.61
C THR A 125 -19.77 33.13 -15.68
N GLY A 126 -20.04 31.85 -15.38
CA GLY A 126 -21.35 31.22 -15.55
C GLY A 126 -21.69 30.84 -16.99
N ARG A 127 -20.80 31.13 -17.96
CA ARG A 127 -20.98 30.73 -19.35
C ARG A 127 -20.41 29.35 -19.60
N ILE A 128 -21.21 28.44 -20.14
CA ILE A 128 -20.78 27.11 -20.54
C ILE A 128 -20.25 27.16 -21.98
N LEU A 129 -18.98 26.76 -22.15
CA LEU A 129 -18.32 26.73 -23.46
C LEU A 129 -18.63 25.43 -24.23
N SER A 130 -18.67 24.31 -23.52
CA SER A 130 -18.94 22.99 -24.07
C SER A 130 -19.31 21.98 -22.99
N TYR A 131 -19.75 20.82 -23.41
CA TYR A 131 -19.99 19.68 -22.54
C TYR A 131 -19.04 18.55 -22.95
N ARG A 132 -18.34 17.97 -21.99
CA ARG A 132 -17.53 16.79 -22.17
C ARG A 132 -18.34 15.56 -21.74
N ALA A 133 -18.43 14.56 -22.61
CA ALA A 133 -18.90 13.23 -22.25
C ALA A 133 -17.70 12.28 -22.18
N THR A 134 -17.74 11.34 -21.22
CA THR A 134 -16.70 10.31 -21.05
C THR A 134 -17.37 8.98 -20.80
N ARG A 135 -16.75 7.90 -21.32
CA ARG A 135 -17.17 6.53 -21.06
C ARG A 135 -15.96 5.61 -21.00
N GLU A 136 -15.93 4.74 -20.00
CA GLU A 136 -14.87 3.75 -19.82
C GLU A 136 -15.24 2.44 -20.55
N VAL A 137 -14.22 1.83 -21.15
CA VAL A 137 -14.24 0.48 -21.69
C VAL A 137 -13.15 -0.31 -20.98
N THR A 138 -13.54 -1.31 -20.21
CA THR A 138 -12.59 -2.20 -19.54
C THR A 138 -12.56 -3.55 -20.26
N VAL A 139 -11.36 -3.95 -20.67
CA VAL A 139 -11.07 -5.26 -21.26
C VAL A 139 -10.48 -6.17 -20.21
N ARG A 140 -11.01 -7.39 -20.07
CA ARG A 140 -10.43 -8.45 -19.23
C ARG A 140 -10.23 -9.71 -20.06
N SER A 141 -9.02 -10.26 -20.05
CA SER A 141 -8.71 -11.48 -20.79
C SER A 141 -7.62 -12.28 -20.09
N LYS A 142 -7.70 -13.61 -20.22
CA LYS A 142 -6.62 -14.52 -19.83
C LYS A 142 -5.57 -14.62 -20.94
N ASP A 143 -5.91 -14.25 -22.17
CA ASP A 143 -4.93 -14.19 -23.27
C ASP A 143 -4.17 -12.86 -23.21
N VAL A 144 -3.10 -12.88 -22.44
CA VAL A 144 -2.20 -11.73 -22.22
C VAL A 144 -1.55 -11.27 -23.52
N GLN A 145 -1.19 -12.23 -24.39
CA GLN A 145 -0.52 -11.94 -25.68
C GLN A 145 -1.47 -11.24 -26.65
N LEU A 146 -2.72 -11.67 -26.69
CA LEU A 146 -3.74 -11.04 -27.51
C LEU A 146 -3.97 -9.60 -27.10
N VAL A 147 -4.15 -9.33 -25.78
CA VAL A 147 -4.34 -7.97 -25.28
C VAL A 147 -3.11 -7.10 -25.57
N SER A 148 -1.91 -7.64 -25.40
CA SER A 148 -0.66 -6.93 -25.74
C SER A 148 -0.63 -6.52 -27.20
N LYS A 149 -0.93 -7.46 -28.11
CA LYS A 149 -0.96 -7.20 -29.56
C LYS A 149 -1.97 -6.13 -29.92
N LEU A 150 -3.19 -6.21 -29.39
CA LEU A 150 -4.24 -5.23 -29.65
C LEU A 150 -3.89 -3.85 -29.11
N SER A 151 -3.29 -3.78 -27.94
CA SER A 151 -2.86 -2.50 -27.35
C SER A 151 -1.77 -1.80 -28.16
N GLN A 152 -0.90 -2.56 -28.81
CA GLN A 152 0.12 -2.01 -29.73
C GLN A 152 -0.51 -1.56 -31.05
N GLY A 153 -1.55 -2.26 -31.52
CA GLY A 153 -2.24 -1.96 -32.77
C GLY A 153 -3.29 -0.85 -32.69
N ILE A 154 -3.69 -0.40 -31.48
CA ILE A 154 -4.78 0.56 -31.31
C ILE A 154 -4.53 1.92 -31.97
N GLY A 155 -3.27 2.26 -32.23
CA GLY A 155 -2.91 3.52 -32.85
C GLY A 155 -3.62 3.76 -34.21
N SER A 156 -3.86 2.71 -34.98
CA SER A 156 -4.60 2.79 -36.24
C SER A 156 -6.05 3.23 -36.05
N LEU A 157 -6.71 2.75 -35.00
CA LEU A 157 -8.06 3.16 -34.62
C LEU A 157 -8.10 4.59 -34.12
N LEU A 158 -7.14 4.99 -33.26
CA LEU A 158 -7.05 6.37 -32.78
C LEU A 158 -6.78 7.36 -33.90
N ALA A 159 -6.08 6.97 -34.96
CA ALA A 159 -5.84 7.80 -36.14
C ALA A 159 -7.13 8.11 -36.93
N THR A 160 -8.21 7.36 -36.74
CA THR A 160 -9.52 7.66 -37.33
C THR A 160 -10.27 8.81 -36.61
N GLY A 161 -9.68 9.35 -35.51
CA GLY A 161 -10.24 10.47 -34.76
C GLY A 161 -10.93 10.08 -33.45
N ILE A 162 -10.88 8.81 -33.07
CA ILE A 162 -11.40 8.36 -31.76
C ILE A 162 -10.46 8.86 -30.67
N ASN A 163 -10.99 9.63 -29.73
CA ASN A 163 -10.22 10.14 -28.60
C ASN A 163 -10.34 9.23 -27.39
N ALA A 164 -9.48 8.24 -27.32
CA ALA A 164 -9.39 7.32 -26.18
C ALA A 164 -8.05 7.49 -25.46
N ASN A 165 -8.10 7.70 -24.14
CA ASN A 165 -6.93 7.64 -23.29
C ASN A 165 -6.52 6.18 -23.10
N ASN A 166 -5.30 5.87 -23.54
CA ASN A 166 -4.71 4.53 -23.46
C ASN A 166 -3.48 4.56 -22.55
N TYR A 167 -3.63 4.08 -21.31
CA TYR A 167 -2.52 3.91 -20.37
C TYR A 167 -1.80 2.56 -20.53
N GLY A 168 -2.21 1.75 -21.52
CA GLY A 168 -1.72 0.40 -21.72
C GLY A 168 -2.37 -0.64 -20.79
N PRO A 169 -2.27 -1.94 -21.16
CA PRO A 169 -2.78 -3.01 -20.33
C PRO A 169 -1.92 -3.25 -19.11
N GLN A 170 -2.55 -3.66 -18.02
CA GLN A 170 -1.90 -4.15 -16.81
C GLN A 170 -1.99 -5.67 -16.77
N TYR A 171 -0.90 -6.30 -16.34
CA TYR A 171 -0.77 -7.76 -16.34
C TYR A 171 -0.67 -8.28 -14.93
N TYR A 172 -1.39 -9.35 -14.63
CA TYR A 172 -1.54 -9.92 -13.30
C TYR A 172 -1.26 -11.42 -13.32
N ILE A 173 -0.91 -11.94 -12.15
CA ILE A 173 -0.73 -13.36 -11.87
C ILE A 173 -1.83 -13.76 -10.90
N SER A 174 -2.67 -14.75 -11.28
CA SER A 174 -3.76 -15.22 -10.42
C SER A 174 -3.29 -16.20 -9.34
N ASN A 175 -2.23 -16.98 -9.58
CA ASN A 175 -1.74 -18.02 -8.67
C ASN A 175 -0.67 -17.55 -7.68
N LEU A 176 -0.70 -16.29 -7.27
CA LEU A 176 0.24 -15.73 -6.29
C LEU A 176 0.41 -16.60 -5.01
N PRO A 177 -0.65 -17.26 -4.46
CA PRO A 177 -0.50 -18.15 -3.31
C PRO A 177 0.46 -19.34 -3.57
N GLU A 178 0.50 -19.87 -4.80
CA GLU A 178 1.37 -20.98 -5.17
C GLU A 178 2.85 -20.56 -5.31
N LEU A 179 3.08 -19.28 -5.58
CA LEU A 179 4.44 -18.72 -5.70
C LEU A 179 5.05 -18.36 -4.33
N ARG A 180 4.23 -18.18 -3.29
CA ARG A 180 4.71 -17.82 -1.95
C ARG A 180 5.73 -18.79 -1.36
N PRO A 181 5.56 -20.13 -1.44
CA PRO A 181 6.56 -21.06 -0.91
C PRO A 181 7.93 -20.91 -1.59
N GLN A 182 7.97 -20.58 -2.87
CA GLN A 182 9.21 -20.37 -3.64
C GLN A 182 9.93 -19.07 -3.24
N LEU A 183 9.20 -18.13 -2.65
CA LEU A 183 9.76 -16.86 -2.15
C LEU A 183 10.27 -16.99 -0.71
N MET A 184 9.86 -18.05 0.01
CA MET A 184 10.23 -18.28 1.41
C MET A 184 11.27 -19.39 1.60
N ALA A 185 11.62 -20.08 0.54
CA ALA A 185 12.68 -21.09 0.53
C ALA A 185 14.05 -20.48 0.22
#